data_79d12f0801e0281d6ad22667915a5882
#
_entry.id   79d12f0801e0281d6ad22667915a5882
#
_cell.length_a   1.000
_cell.length_b   1.000
_cell.length_c   1.000
_cell.angle_alpha   90.00
_cell.angle_beta   90.00
_cell.angle_gamma   90.00
#
_symmetry.space_group_name_H-M   'P 1'
#
loop_
_entity.id
_entity.type
_entity.pdbx_description
1 polymer ?
#
loop_
_entity_poly.entity_id
_entity_poly.type
_entity_poly.pdbx_seq_one_letter_code
_entity_poly.pdbx_strand_id
1 'polypeptide(L)'
;AGATGALGKIEMTGYDASDLSGMLTKISAGATGALGEIEMDGYDSDDLSGMVSKITSGATEALGKIEMTGYSSDNITSMTSTITDATTNSLGDITMTGYDPNTDNLSSSVTTGSNAGLLLQPPMVKELIAVSTPTSDNTPFYIFSSSKAGKITYGGSCTSSDTSAIAGNNTITFTTLSNGTYTDCTLYVTSSTDVKGNTLSVTDFTVVANTTTTDN
;
A
#
# COMPACT_ATOMS: atom_id res chain seq x y z
N ALA A 1 -13.84 -6.17 -2.41
CA ALA A 1 -13.21 -5.07 -3.14
C ALA A 1 -14.11 -3.84 -3.27
N GLY A 2 -15.38 -3.99 -3.71
CA GLY A 2 -16.29 -2.87 -3.93
C GLY A 2 -16.57 -2.04 -2.68
N ALA A 3 -17.05 -2.65 -1.60
CA ALA A 3 -17.38 -1.93 -0.36
C ALA A 3 -16.13 -1.34 0.31
N THR A 4 -15.05 -2.08 0.40
CA THR A 4 -13.78 -1.59 0.98
C THR A 4 -13.16 -0.48 0.12
N GLY A 5 -13.21 -0.62 -1.22
CA GLY A 5 -12.73 0.41 -2.13
C GLY A 5 -13.57 1.70 -2.07
N ALA A 6 -14.86 1.61 -1.76
CA ALA A 6 -15.71 2.77 -1.54
C ALA A 6 -15.30 3.58 -0.30
N LEU A 7 -14.80 2.94 0.76
CA LEU A 7 -14.28 3.65 1.94
C LEU A 7 -13.12 4.58 1.59
N GLY A 8 -12.22 4.15 0.69
CA GLY A 8 -11.09 4.98 0.26
C GLY A 8 -11.47 6.19 -0.61
N LYS A 9 -12.72 6.26 -1.09
CA LYS A 9 -13.22 7.36 -1.91
C LYS A 9 -14.09 8.35 -1.12
N ILE A 10 -14.40 8.05 0.13
CA ILE A 10 -15.15 8.95 1.00
C ILE A 10 -14.16 9.98 1.55
N GLU A 11 -14.43 11.25 1.35
CA GLU A 11 -13.73 12.32 2.08
C GLU A 11 -14.11 12.21 3.56
N MET A 12 -13.28 11.53 4.34
CA MET A 12 -13.54 11.23 5.74
C MET A 12 -12.96 12.32 6.64
N THR A 13 -13.54 13.53 6.59
CA THR A 13 -13.22 14.59 7.53
C THR A 13 -13.68 14.18 8.94
N GLY A 14 -12.75 14.06 9.87
CA GLY A 14 -13.03 13.68 11.25
C GLY A 14 -12.98 12.19 11.56
N TYR A 15 -12.62 11.35 10.60
CA TYR A 15 -12.35 9.93 10.81
C TYR A 15 -10.84 9.66 10.81
N ASP A 16 -10.42 8.67 11.58
CA ASP A 16 -9.03 8.22 11.64
C ASP A 16 -8.86 6.75 11.22
N ALA A 17 -7.63 6.26 11.28
CA ALA A 17 -7.33 4.87 10.95
C ALA A 17 -8.05 3.85 11.85
N SER A 18 -8.40 4.21 13.08
CA SER A 18 -9.15 3.34 14.00
C SER A 18 -10.60 3.19 13.56
N ASP A 19 -11.24 4.29 13.14
CA ASP A 19 -12.60 4.25 12.60
C ASP A 19 -12.68 3.38 11.34
N LEU A 20 -11.68 3.54 10.44
CA LEU A 20 -11.57 2.75 9.24
C LEU A 20 -11.42 1.25 9.55
N SER A 21 -10.63 0.89 10.57
CA SER A 21 -10.47 -0.50 11.01
C SER A 21 -11.79 -1.12 11.45
N GLY A 22 -12.61 -0.39 12.22
CA GLY A 22 -13.93 -0.82 12.64
C GLY A 22 -14.91 -1.04 11.48
N MET A 23 -14.88 -0.17 10.47
CA MET A 23 -15.68 -0.33 9.25
C MET A 23 -15.26 -1.55 8.43
N LEU A 24 -13.95 -1.78 8.28
CA LEU A 24 -13.40 -2.94 7.58
C LEU A 24 -13.79 -4.26 8.24
N THR A 25 -13.76 -4.32 9.58
CA THR A 25 -14.23 -5.49 10.34
C THR A 25 -15.67 -5.83 9.97
N LYS A 26 -16.56 -4.85 9.98
CA LYS A 26 -17.98 -5.06 9.66
C LYS A 26 -18.21 -5.46 8.21
N ILE A 27 -17.46 -4.88 7.27
CA ILE A 27 -17.56 -5.21 5.85
C ILE A 27 -17.10 -6.65 5.61
N SER A 28 -15.95 -7.05 6.16
CA SER A 28 -15.36 -8.37 5.94
C SER A 28 -16.20 -9.45 6.61
N ALA A 29 -16.63 -9.24 7.85
CA ALA A 29 -17.51 -10.16 8.56
C ALA A 29 -18.87 -10.29 7.87
N GLY A 30 -19.50 -9.18 7.49
CA GLY A 30 -20.78 -9.18 6.79
C GLY A 30 -20.73 -9.84 5.42
N ALA A 31 -19.66 -9.60 4.65
CA ALA A 31 -19.50 -10.25 3.34
C ALA A 31 -19.28 -11.76 3.46
N THR A 32 -18.57 -12.21 4.49
CA THR A 32 -18.33 -13.64 4.74
C THR A 32 -19.58 -14.31 5.31
N GLY A 33 -20.26 -13.67 6.28
CA GLY A 33 -21.50 -14.20 6.85
C GLY A 33 -22.62 -14.36 5.82
N ALA A 34 -22.72 -13.42 4.87
CA ALA A 34 -23.69 -13.50 3.78
C ALA A 34 -23.53 -14.74 2.87
N LEU A 35 -22.34 -15.36 2.84
CA LEU A 35 -22.16 -16.64 2.12
C LEU A 35 -22.97 -17.77 2.76
N GLY A 36 -23.13 -17.76 4.09
CA GLY A 36 -23.91 -18.76 4.81
C GLY A 36 -25.43 -18.60 4.68
N GLU A 37 -25.90 -17.44 4.22
CA GLU A 37 -27.32 -17.15 4.01
C GLU A 37 -27.79 -17.49 2.58
N ILE A 38 -26.87 -17.80 1.68
CA ILE A 38 -27.20 -18.18 0.30
C ILE A 38 -27.50 -19.68 0.30
N GLU A 39 -28.74 -20.06 -0.12
CA GLU A 39 -29.04 -21.46 -0.44
C GLU A 39 -28.22 -21.86 -1.68
N MET A 40 -27.08 -22.50 -1.43
CA MET A 40 -26.15 -22.90 -2.48
C MET A 40 -26.27 -24.39 -2.79
N ASP A 41 -27.35 -24.77 -3.49
CA ASP A 41 -27.49 -26.14 -4.00
C ASP A 41 -26.37 -26.43 -5.00
N GLY A 42 -25.57 -27.47 -4.72
CA GLY A 42 -24.45 -27.89 -5.57
C GLY A 42 -23.11 -27.23 -5.31
N TYR A 43 -23.00 -26.41 -4.27
CA TYR A 43 -21.73 -25.88 -3.81
C TYR A 43 -21.18 -26.71 -2.64
N ASP A 44 -19.88 -26.77 -2.51
CA ASP A 44 -19.17 -27.49 -1.45
C ASP A 44 -18.15 -26.59 -0.73
N SER A 45 -17.36 -27.18 0.18
CA SER A 45 -16.35 -26.45 0.95
C SER A 45 -15.23 -25.88 0.06
N ASP A 46 -14.93 -26.49 -1.10
CA ASP A 46 -13.93 -25.99 -2.04
C ASP A 46 -14.41 -24.70 -2.73
N ASP A 47 -15.69 -24.65 -3.11
CA ASP A 47 -16.30 -23.44 -3.66
C ASP A 47 -16.32 -22.32 -2.63
N LEU A 48 -16.71 -22.63 -1.39
CA LEU A 48 -16.69 -21.66 -0.29
C LEU A 48 -15.27 -21.15 -0.03
N SER A 49 -14.26 -22.03 -0.07
CA SER A 49 -12.85 -21.66 0.04
C SER A 49 -12.45 -20.62 -1.01
N GLY A 50 -12.82 -20.84 -2.26
CA GLY A 50 -12.57 -19.90 -3.36
C GLY A 50 -13.25 -18.54 -3.14
N MET A 51 -14.49 -18.53 -2.66
CA MET A 51 -15.24 -17.29 -2.38
C MET A 51 -14.63 -16.48 -1.23
N VAL A 52 -14.30 -17.15 -0.12
CA VAL A 52 -13.64 -16.53 1.05
C VAL A 52 -12.29 -15.93 0.67
N SER A 53 -11.48 -16.66 -0.09
CA SER A 53 -10.20 -16.15 -0.60
C SER A 53 -10.38 -14.88 -1.44
N LYS A 54 -11.38 -14.84 -2.32
CA LYS A 54 -11.67 -13.65 -3.15
C LYS A 54 -12.18 -12.47 -2.33
N ILE A 55 -13.02 -12.70 -1.32
CA ILE A 55 -13.49 -11.65 -0.41
C ILE A 55 -12.31 -11.01 0.32
N THR A 56 -11.46 -11.85 0.92
CA THR A 56 -10.32 -11.41 1.71
C THR A 56 -9.28 -10.68 0.83
N SER A 57 -8.97 -11.25 -0.35
CA SER A 57 -8.06 -10.63 -1.31
C SER A 57 -8.55 -9.26 -1.75
N GLY A 58 -9.82 -9.16 -2.14
CA GLY A 58 -10.39 -7.89 -2.58
C GLY A 58 -10.46 -6.82 -1.49
N ALA A 59 -10.75 -7.22 -0.24
CA ALA A 59 -10.74 -6.31 0.90
C ALA A 59 -9.32 -5.81 1.19
N THR A 60 -8.34 -6.70 1.20
CA THR A 60 -6.93 -6.37 1.47
C THR A 60 -6.31 -5.53 0.35
N GLU A 61 -6.57 -5.86 -0.92
CA GLU A 61 -6.12 -5.04 -2.05
C GLU A 61 -6.63 -3.60 -1.94
N ALA A 62 -7.89 -3.43 -1.56
CA ALA A 62 -8.51 -2.11 -1.47
C ALA A 62 -7.88 -1.20 -0.40
N LEU A 63 -7.22 -1.76 0.63
CA LEU A 63 -6.47 -0.98 1.62
C LEU A 63 -5.37 -0.12 0.99
N GLY A 64 -4.70 -0.63 -0.03
CA GLY A 64 -3.64 0.10 -0.73
C GLY A 64 -4.14 1.26 -1.59
N LYS A 65 -5.45 1.40 -1.76
CA LYS A 65 -6.10 2.46 -2.55
C LYS A 65 -6.75 3.54 -1.69
N ILE A 66 -6.58 3.46 -0.36
CA ILE A 66 -7.13 4.45 0.59
C ILE A 66 -6.21 5.66 0.63
N GLU A 67 -6.76 6.81 0.29
CA GLU A 67 -6.10 8.13 0.37
C GLU A 67 -6.67 8.88 1.58
N MET A 68 -6.00 8.80 2.71
CA MET A 68 -6.40 9.47 3.95
C MET A 68 -5.18 10.05 4.66
N THR A 69 -5.30 11.27 5.17
CA THR A 69 -4.23 11.91 5.96
C THR A 69 -3.90 11.05 7.18
N GLY A 70 -2.62 10.75 7.38
CA GLY A 70 -2.16 9.92 8.49
C GLY A 70 -2.22 8.41 8.24
N TYR A 71 -2.72 7.98 7.08
CA TYR A 71 -2.71 6.58 6.68
C TYR A 71 -1.34 6.18 6.12
N SER A 72 -0.82 5.05 6.56
CA SER A 72 0.54 4.59 6.24
C SER A 72 0.58 3.07 6.00
N SER A 73 1.75 2.56 5.63
CA SER A 73 1.99 1.12 5.50
C SER A 73 1.76 0.34 6.79
N ASP A 74 2.00 0.96 7.95
CA ASP A 74 1.76 0.31 9.26
C ASP A 74 0.27 0.11 9.50
N ASN A 75 -0.56 1.08 9.10
CA ASN A 75 -2.02 0.94 9.13
C ASN A 75 -2.50 -0.18 8.21
N ILE A 76 -1.92 -0.34 7.02
CA ILE A 76 -2.24 -1.44 6.09
C ILE A 76 -1.98 -2.79 6.76
N THR A 77 -0.85 -2.97 7.43
CA THR A 77 -0.51 -4.21 8.12
C THR A 77 -1.52 -4.54 9.22
N SER A 78 -1.84 -3.57 10.07
CA SER A 78 -2.82 -3.73 11.15
C SER A 78 -4.22 -4.04 10.60
N MET A 79 -4.67 -3.34 9.57
CA MET A 79 -5.98 -3.52 8.96
C MET A 79 -6.09 -4.84 8.19
N THR A 80 -5.00 -5.33 7.60
CA THR A 80 -4.96 -6.67 6.99
C THR A 80 -5.20 -7.75 8.04
N SER A 81 -4.57 -7.64 9.22
CA SER A 81 -4.87 -8.55 10.35
C SER A 81 -6.34 -8.48 10.74
N THR A 82 -6.88 -7.27 10.89
CA THR A 82 -8.31 -7.06 11.22
C THR A 82 -9.26 -7.73 10.20
N ILE A 83 -8.98 -7.60 8.91
CA ILE A 83 -9.76 -8.26 7.85
C ILE A 83 -9.65 -9.78 7.96
N THR A 84 -8.44 -10.30 8.16
CA THR A 84 -8.16 -11.73 8.30
C THR A 84 -8.92 -12.31 9.50
N ASP A 85 -8.82 -11.66 10.65
CA ASP A 85 -9.47 -12.09 11.89
C ASP A 85 -11.01 -12.05 11.78
N ALA A 86 -11.56 -10.96 11.23
CA ALA A 86 -12.99 -10.80 11.05
C ALA A 86 -13.56 -11.85 10.07
N THR A 87 -12.85 -12.12 8.98
CA THR A 87 -13.25 -13.15 8.01
C THR A 87 -13.17 -14.54 8.64
N THR A 88 -12.08 -14.86 9.35
CA THR A 88 -11.90 -16.17 9.99
C THR A 88 -12.97 -16.42 11.06
N ASN A 89 -13.28 -15.42 11.88
CA ASN A 89 -14.31 -15.55 12.91
C ASN A 89 -15.70 -15.79 12.29
N SER A 90 -16.01 -15.14 11.18
CA SER A 90 -17.30 -15.31 10.51
C SER A 90 -17.47 -16.66 9.80
N LEU A 91 -16.39 -17.43 9.58
CA LEU A 91 -16.51 -18.80 9.05
C LEU A 91 -17.26 -19.73 9.99
N GLY A 92 -17.15 -19.51 11.31
CA GLY A 92 -17.87 -20.28 12.32
C GLY A 92 -19.37 -20.08 12.31
N ASP A 93 -19.86 -18.98 11.75
CA ASP A 93 -21.28 -18.61 11.67
C ASP A 93 -21.95 -19.10 10.38
N ILE A 94 -21.18 -19.67 9.44
CA ILE A 94 -21.71 -20.18 8.17
C ILE A 94 -22.42 -21.51 8.38
N THR A 95 -23.70 -21.57 8.02
CA THR A 95 -24.49 -22.78 7.98
C THR A 95 -24.82 -23.15 6.54
N MET A 96 -24.06 -24.06 5.96
CA MET A 96 -24.22 -24.53 4.59
C MET A 96 -24.12 -26.05 4.55
N THR A 97 -25.01 -26.70 3.78
CA THR A 97 -24.92 -28.14 3.57
C THR A 97 -23.60 -28.50 2.90
N GLY A 98 -22.81 -29.40 3.49
CA GLY A 98 -21.50 -29.80 3.00
C GLY A 98 -20.34 -28.95 3.52
N TYR A 99 -20.57 -28.04 4.44
CA TYR A 99 -19.54 -27.30 5.17
C TYR A 99 -19.67 -27.52 6.68
N ASP A 100 -18.58 -27.91 7.31
CA ASP A 100 -18.44 -27.99 8.78
C ASP A 100 -17.23 -27.16 9.23
N PRO A 101 -17.42 -26.05 9.95
CA PRO A 101 -16.32 -25.18 10.36
C PRO A 101 -15.28 -25.87 11.27
N ASN A 102 -15.62 -27.02 11.86
CA ASN A 102 -14.70 -27.77 12.71
C ASN A 102 -13.80 -28.72 11.90
N THR A 103 -14.22 -29.17 10.73
CA THR A 103 -13.49 -30.09 9.86
C THR A 103 -12.96 -29.42 8.60
N ASP A 104 -13.69 -28.47 8.02
CA ASP A 104 -13.34 -27.75 6.81
C ASP A 104 -12.57 -26.47 7.17
N ASN A 105 -11.28 -26.61 7.42
CA ASN A 105 -10.45 -25.48 7.82
C ASN A 105 -10.16 -24.52 6.66
N LEU A 106 -10.98 -23.48 6.53
CA LEU A 106 -10.82 -22.42 5.52
C LEU A 106 -9.89 -21.27 5.93
N SER A 107 -9.27 -21.33 7.10
CA SER A 107 -8.33 -20.29 7.57
C SER A 107 -7.14 -20.12 6.62
N SER A 108 -6.68 -21.20 5.96
CA SER A 108 -5.65 -21.12 4.93
C SER A 108 -6.10 -20.32 3.70
N SER A 109 -7.37 -20.41 3.32
CA SER A 109 -7.97 -19.66 2.21
C SER A 109 -8.07 -18.18 2.53
N VAL A 110 -8.42 -17.83 3.78
CA VAL A 110 -8.41 -16.44 4.28
C VAL A 110 -6.99 -15.86 4.21
N THR A 111 -6.00 -16.60 4.72
CA THR A 111 -4.59 -16.18 4.69
C THR A 111 -4.06 -16.05 3.26
N THR A 112 -4.40 -16.99 2.39
CA THR A 112 -4.03 -16.95 0.97
C THR A 112 -4.63 -15.72 0.29
N GLY A 113 -5.90 -15.42 0.54
CA GLY A 113 -6.57 -14.23 0.03
C GLY A 113 -5.93 -12.93 0.53
N SER A 114 -5.63 -12.83 1.83
CA SER A 114 -4.94 -11.68 2.41
C SER A 114 -3.58 -11.42 1.74
N ASN A 115 -2.78 -12.46 1.60
CA ASN A 115 -1.46 -12.37 0.95
C ASN A 115 -1.58 -11.97 -0.52
N ALA A 116 -2.54 -12.53 -1.24
CA ALA A 116 -2.80 -12.15 -2.63
C ALA A 116 -3.19 -10.68 -2.75
N GLY A 117 -4.06 -10.18 -1.86
CA GLY A 117 -4.45 -8.78 -1.81
C GLY A 117 -3.27 -7.85 -1.48
N LEU A 118 -2.41 -8.24 -0.54
CA LEU A 118 -1.19 -7.49 -0.22
C LEU A 118 -0.25 -7.35 -1.43
N LEU A 119 -0.13 -8.39 -2.28
CA LEU A 119 0.69 -8.32 -3.48
C LEU A 119 0.17 -7.30 -4.49
N LEU A 120 -1.15 -7.13 -4.58
CA LEU A 120 -1.82 -6.22 -5.52
C LEU A 120 -1.87 -4.76 -5.03
N GLN A 121 -1.51 -4.49 -3.77
CA GLN A 121 -1.45 -3.12 -3.28
C GLN A 121 -0.33 -2.33 -3.97
N PRO A 122 -0.55 -1.04 -4.28
CA PRO A 122 0.51 -0.18 -4.80
C PRO A 122 1.60 0.07 -3.75
N PRO A 123 2.88 0.22 -4.15
CA PRO A 123 3.91 0.75 -3.26
C PRO A 123 3.54 2.14 -2.76
N MET A 124 3.68 2.37 -1.45
CA MET A 124 3.55 3.69 -0.84
C MET A 124 4.95 4.27 -0.64
N VAL A 125 5.23 5.41 -1.26
CA VAL A 125 6.50 6.12 -1.12
C VAL A 125 6.31 7.44 -0.37
N LYS A 126 7.29 7.76 0.51
CA LYS A 126 7.27 8.94 1.36
C LYS A 126 8.67 9.51 1.51
N GLU A 127 8.82 10.84 1.39
CA GLU A 127 10.07 11.53 1.69
C GLU A 127 10.43 11.37 3.18
N LEU A 128 11.69 11.06 3.44
CA LEU A 128 12.26 10.99 4.80
C LEU A 128 13.21 12.13 5.07
N ILE A 129 14.15 12.38 4.12
CA ILE A 129 15.11 13.46 4.22
C ILE A 129 15.16 14.16 2.86
N ALA A 130 14.76 15.42 2.86
CA ALA A 130 14.83 16.29 1.70
C ALA A 130 16.28 16.65 1.37
N VAL A 131 16.52 17.07 0.13
CA VAL A 131 17.81 17.65 -0.26
C VAL A 131 18.02 18.94 0.53
N SER A 132 19.22 19.13 1.10
CA SER A 132 19.57 20.39 1.77
C SER A 132 19.49 21.57 0.78
N THR A 133 18.91 22.68 1.22
CA THR A 133 18.73 23.84 0.33
C THR A 133 19.11 25.16 1.03
N PRO A 134 19.93 26.04 0.40
CA PRO A 134 20.70 25.79 -0.81
C PRO A 134 21.84 24.77 -0.59
N THR A 135 22.23 24.06 -1.64
CA THR A 135 23.39 23.16 -1.62
C THR A 135 24.39 23.51 -2.72
N SER A 136 25.71 23.37 -2.44
CA SER A 136 26.75 23.42 -3.45
C SER A 136 27.10 22.02 -4.01
N ASP A 137 26.48 20.96 -3.49
CA ASP A 137 26.60 19.62 -4.05
C ASP A 137 25.69 19.51 -5.28
N ASN A 138 26.26 19.24 -6.43
CA ASN A 138 25.54 19.09 -7.68
C ASN A 138 25.12 17.64 -7.96
N THR A 139 25.42 16.73 -7.05
CA THR A 139 24.95 15.32 -7.04
C THR A 139 24.36 14.97 -5.68
N PRO A 140 23.37 15.73 -5.19
CA PRO A 140 22.90 15.55 -3.82
C PRO A 140 22.21 14.20 -3.62
N PHE A 141 22.35 13.66 -2.41
CA PHE A 141 21.60 12.48 -2.03
C PHE A 141 20.16 12.85 -1.58
N TYR A 142 19.27 11.90 -1.72
CA TYR A 142 17.88 12.01 -1.33
C TYR A 142 17.43 10.72 -0.65
N ILE A 143 16.66 10.83 0.44
CA ILE A 143 16.20 9.66 1.20
C ILE A 143 14.68 9.61 1.24
N PHE A 144 14.14 8.47 0.84
CA PHE A 144 12.71 8.17 0.91
C PHE A 144 12.47 6.75 1.45
N SER A 145 11.27 6.48 1.94
CA SER A 145 10.82 5.13 2.25
C SER A 145 9.90 4.60 1.16
N SER A 146 9.92 3.29 0.97
CA SER A 146 8.94 2.57 0.16
C SER A 146 8.35 1.42 0.95
N SER A 147 7.03 1.21 0.88
CA SER A 147 6.38 0.06 1.53
C SER A 147 6.71 -1.27 0.87
N LYS A 148 7.20 -1.25 -0.38
CA LYS A 148 7.55 -2.45 -1.16
C LYS A 148 8.82 -2.23 -1.96
N ALA A 149 9.52 -3.32 -2.22
CA ALA A 149 10.58 -3.33 -3.23
C ALA A 149 10.00 -3.15 -4.64
N GLY A 150 10.77 -2.55 -5.53
CA GLY A 150 10.33 -2.35 -6.90
C GLY A 150 11.27 -1.48 -7.74
N LYS A 151 10.83 -1.14 -8.93
CA LYS A 151 11.56 -0.28 -9.86
C LYS A 151 11.25 1.18 -9.55
N ILE A 152 12.28 2.00 -9.36
CA ILE A 152 12.15 3.46 -9.24
C ILE A 152 12.00 4.06 -10.64
N THR A 153 11.09 4.98 -10.80
CA THR A 153 10.96 5.83 -11.99
C THR A 153 10.95 7.28 -11.55
N TYR A 154 11.79 8.07 -12.21
CA TYR A 154 11.98 9.49 -11.96
C TYR A 154 11.16 10.34 -12.94
N GLY A 155 10.79 11.54 -12.52
CA GLY A 155 10.12 12.54 -13.34
C GLY A 155 10.59 13.94 -13.04
N GLY A 156 10.28 14.85 -13.95
CA GLY A 156 10.78 16.23 -13.91
C GLY A 156 12.26 16.34 -14.28
N SER A 157 12.93 17.30 -13.68
CA SER A 157 14.33 17.64 -13.99
C SER A 157 15.36 16.79 -13.23
N CYS A 158 14.94 15.89 -12.33
CA CYS A 158 15.80 15.05 -11.51
C CYS A 158 15.81 13.61 -12.01
N THR A 159 17.00 13.02 -12.10
CA THR A 159 17.21 11.61 -12.43
C THR A 159 18.29 11.00 -11.55
N SER A 160 18.35 9.67 -11.47
CA SER A 160 19.40 8.92 -10.78
C SER A 160 19.71 7.62 -11.55
N SER A 161 20.90 7.09 -11.36
CA SER A 161 21.27 5.74 -11.81
C SER A 161 20.67 4.64 -10.93
N ASP A 162 20.20 4.98 -9.73
CA ASP A 162 19.56 4.05 -8.80
C ASP A 162 18.14 3.77 -9.28
N THR A 163 17.92 2.59 -9.84
CA THR A 163 16.63 2.21 -10.45
C THR A 163 15.85 1.19 -9.64
N SER A 164 16.35 0.78 -8.47
CA SER A 164 15.73 -0.26 -7.63
C SER A 164 15.50 0.25 -6.22
N ALA A 165 14.30 0.10 -5.71
CA ALA A 165 13.95 0.34 -4.31
C ALA A 165 13.84 -0.97 -3.54
N ILE A 166 14.21 -0.94 -2.26
CA ILE A 166 13.88 -1.97 -1.28
C ILE A 166 12.64 -1.56 -0.47
N ALA A 167 11.98 -2.52 0.18
CA ALA A 167 11.02 -2.18 1.23
C ALA A 167 11.76 -1.57 2.43
N GLY A 168 11.31 -0.40 2.90
CA GLY A 168 11.99 0.39 3.93
C GLY A 168 12.68 1.61 3.34
N ASN A 169 13.77 2.05 3.99
CA ASN A 169 14.48 3.26 3.64
C ASN A 169 15.39 3.06 2.42
N ASN A 170 15.34 4.00 1.50
CA ASN A 170 16.14 4.03 0.28
C ASN A 170 16.92 5.34 0.23
N THR A 171 18.20 5.26 -0.14
CA THR A 171 19.04 6.42 -0.44
C THR A 171 19.39 6.38 -1.92
N ILE A 172 19.15 7.47 -2.63
CA ILE A 172 19.54 7.65 -4.02
C ILE A 172 20.46 8.88 -4.13
N THR A 173 21.23 8.92 -5.20
CA THR A 173 22.05 10.10 -5.55
C THR A 173 21.55 10.62 -6.89
N PHE A 174 21.17 11.90 -6.97
CA PHE A 174 20.79 12.49 -8.23
C PHE A 174 21.99 12.59 -9.19
N THR A 175 21.73 12.42 -10.48
CA THR A 175 22.74 12.72 -11.51
C THR A 175 23.08 14.20 -11.46
N THR A 176 24.24 14.56 -12.02
CA THR A 176 24.74 15.94 -11.97
C THR A 176 23.67 16.95 -12.38
N LEU A 177 23.38 17.85 -11.47
CA LEU A 177 22.42 18.94 -11.59
C LEU A 177 23.16 20.26 -11.88
N SER A 178 22.58 21.09 -12.73
CA SER A 178 23.08 22.47 -12.96
C SER A 178 22.66 23.39 -11.82
N ASN A 179 23.34 24.54 -11.68
CA ASN A 179 22.88 25.58 -10.75
C ASN A 179 21.46 26.02 -11.11
N GLY A 180 20.57 26.06 -10.13
CA GLY A 180 19.15 26.40 -10.34
C GLY A 180 18.27 25.89 -9.22
N THR A 181 16.99 26.26 -9.28
CA THR A 181 15.95 25.77 -8.35
C THR A 181 15.15 24.66 -9.03
N TYR A 182 14.98 23.58 -8.32
CA TYR A 182 14.28 22.35 -8.75
C TYR A 182 12.96 22.23 -8.00
N THR A 183 11.84 22.34 -8.72
CA THR A 183 10.47 22.33 -8.16
C THR A 183 9.57 21.26 -8.79
N ASP A 184 10.10 20.51 -9.76
CA ASP A 184 9.37 19.55 -10.57
C ASP A 184 9.82 18.10 -10.38
N CYS A 185 10.79 17.89 -9.48
CA CYS A 185 11.37 16.56 -9.27
C CYS A 185 10.37 15.62 -8.60
N THR A 186 10.16 14.47 -9.23
CA THR A 186 9.26 13.44 -8.71
C THR A 186 9.86 12.06 -8.84
N LEU A 187 9.36 11.11 -8.05
CA LEU A 187 9.62 9.70 -8.24
C LEU A 187 8.42 8.85 -7.84
N TYR A 188 8.36 7.63 -8.36
CA TYR A 188 7.46 6.59 -7.89
C TYR A 188 8.13 5.22 -7.97
N VAL A 189 7.59 4.26 -7.23
CA VAL A 189 8.03 2.87 -7.26
C VAL A 189 6.95 2.00 -7.92
N THR A 190 7.36 1.12 -8.84
CA THR A 190 6.49 0.09 -9.41
C THR A 190 6.89 -1.26 -8.82
N SER A 191 5.93 -1.99 -8.25
CA SER A 191 6.17 -3.30 -7.64
C SER A 191 6.58 -4.37 -8.65
N SER A 192 7.01 -5.53 -8.18
CA SER A 192 7.30 -6.70 -9.03
C SER A 192 6.07 -7.28 -9.74
N THR A 193 4.86 -6.88 -9.32
CA THR A 193 3.58 -7.23 -9.98
C THR A 193 3.07 -6.12 -10.91
N ASP A 194 3.94 -5.23 -11.34
CA ASP A 194 3.65 -4.08 -12.23
C ASP A 194 2.59 -3.09 -11.68
N VAL A 195 2.39 -3.07 -10.36
CA VAL A 195 1.50 -2.10 -9.74
C VAL A 195 2.27 -0.82 -9.43
N LYS A 196 1.85 0.30 -10.03
CA LYS A 196 2.44 1.62 -9.82
C LYS A 196 2.02 2.18 -8.46
N GLY A 197 3.00 2.67 -7.68
CA GLY A 197 2.78 3.37 -6.42
C GLY A 197 2.35 4.83 -6.60
N ASN A 198 2.17 5.52 -5.47
CA ASN A 198 1.91 6.96 -5.47
C ASN A 198 3.14 7.70 -6.04
N THR A 199 2.91 8.85 -6.68
CA THR A 199 3.97 9.75 -7.09
C THR A 199 4.36 10.62 -5.90
N LEU A 200 5.65 10.60 -5.55
CA LEU A 200 6.27 11.43 -4.52
C LEU A 200 6.89 12.66 -5.17
N SER A 201 6.47 13.84 -4.75
CA SER A 201 7.15 15.08 -5.09
C SER A 201 8.34 15.29 -4.14
N VAL A 202 9.52 15.51 -4.68
CA VAL A 202 10.70 15.90 -3.90
C VAL A 202 10.50 17.34 -3.43
N THR A 203 10.79 17.61 -2.15
CA THR A 203 10.76 18.99 -1.63
C THR A 203 11.68 19.89 -2.44
N ASP A 204 11.20 21.07 -2.80
CA ASP A 204 11.95 22.05 -3.61
C ASP A 204 13.33 22.35 -3.03
N PHE A 205 14.33 22.39 -3.88
CA PHE A 205 15.70 22.70 -3.46
C PHE A 205 16.46 23.52 -4.52
N THR A 206 17.53 24.21 -4.08
CA THR A 206 18.36 25.05 -4.96
C THR A 206 19.80 24.54 -4.93
N VAL A 207 20.35 24.29 -6.12
CA VAL A 207 21.79 24.04 -6.33
C VAL A 207 22.50 25.37 -6.69
N VAL A 208 23.55 25.71 -5.96
CA VAL A 208 24.33 26.91 -6.14
C VAL A 208 25.78 26.58 -6.56
N ALA A 209 26.44 27.52 -7.18
CA ALA A 209 27.86 27.34 -7.52
C ALA A 209 28.69 27.12 -6.24
N ASN A 210 29.65 26.19 -6.31
CA ASN A 210 30.68 26.06 -5.27
C ASN A 210 31.63 27.23 -5.37
N THR A 211 31.40 28.31 -4.60
CA THR A 211 32.30 29.42 -4.49
C THR A 211 33.44 29.05 -3.54
N THR A 212 34.47 28.35 -4.03
CA THR A 212 35.76 28.37 -3.35
C THR A 212 36.32 29.77 -3.48
N THR A 213 36.23 30.62 -2.45
CA THR A 213 37.03 31.82 -2.32
C THR A 213 38.47 31.36 -2.22
N THR A 214 39.20 31.46 -3.32
CA THR A 214 40.67 31.53 -3.27
C THR A 214 41.02 32.89 -2.66
N ASP A 215 41.15 32.94 -1.32
CA ASP A 215 41.84 34.05 -0.68
C ASP A 215 43.28 34.04 -1.17
N ASN A 216 43.63 35.09 -1.88
CA ASN A 216 44.96 35.33 -2.43
C ASN A 216 45.73 36.22 -1.45
#